data_fc15b2e78bdab1062ecf8a7543cdd07b
#
_entry.id   fc15b2e78bdab1062ecf8a7543cdd07b
#
_cell.length_a   1.000
_cell.length_b   1.000
_cell.length_c   1.000
_cell.angle_alpha   90.00
_cell.angle_beta   90.00
_cell.angle_gamma   90.00
#
_symmetry.space_group_name_H-M   'P 1'
#
loop_
_entity.id
_entity.type
_entity.pdbx_description
1 polymer ?
#
loop_
_entity_poly.entity_id
_entity_poly.type
_entity_poly.pdbx_seq_one_letter_code
_entity_poly.pdbx_strand_id
1 'polypeptide(L)'
;MSATIKHINIKGIEVPIIFEEQKDLPILNLQLVFQNSGYIQDKDKSGLVNLSSSILNEGTKELGSSNFAQILDENAITIHSSNGFETFVIEISSLKEQSKKAVSLLNDLLKSPNFTQSSLDKIKTIQTGYLKRKENDFDFIAQNQLKALLFKDTALENPSSGTIESISKIELKDIENFLSKTISLNNLIIVAGGNFTQKEIETLIKPILENLKIGEKSEVKKIDFKSQKSEKTLQRDTEQAYIYFGSSFNIDSKDEENYKAKVASFILGGSGFGSRLMEEIRVKRGLAYSAYGNISINKTHTYFSGYLQTKNETAKEAQELVSKLVDEFVENGVTQEELTAAKNFLLGSEPLRNETLAQRLNKAFTLYYRGLDQDYSKKELEKIQNLKLEDLNNYIKSHKEINNLTFSIVRR
;
A
#
# COMPACT_ATOMS: atom_id res chain seq x y z
N MET A 1 7.41 22.75 9.62
CA MET A 1 6.74 22.23 10.84
C MET A 1 6.44 20.77 10.60
N SER A 2 6.34 19.94 11.60
CA SER A 2 5.95 18.53 11.45
C SER A 2 4.45 18.38 11.70
N ALA A 3 3.82 17.40 11.07
CA ALA A 3 2.43 17.07 11.31
C ALA A 3 2.17 16.79 12.80
N THR A 4 1.05 17.23 13.32
CA THR A 4 0.60 17.01 14.69
C THR A 4 -0.58 16.04 14.72
N ILE A 5 -0.71 15.26 15.80
CA ILE A 5 -1.84 14.37 16.02
C ILE A 5 -2.68 14.90 17.15
N LYS A 6 -3.97 15.07 16.90
CA LYS A 6 -4.98 15.46 17.88
C LYS A 6 -6.24 14.63 17.71
N HIS A 7 -7.25 14.88 18.53
CA HIS A 7 -8.53 14.18 18.45
C HIS A 7 -9.67 15.19 18.41
N ILE A 8 -10.70 14.87 17.65
CA ILE A 8 -11.94 15.64 17.56
C ILE A 8 -13.05 14.79 18.15
N ASN A 9 -13.75 15.30 19.16
CA ASN A 9 -14.90 14.60 19.71
C ASN A 9 -16.14 14.84 18.86
N ILE A 10 -16.67 13.76 18.28
CA ILE A 10 -17.90 13.75 17.48
C ILE A 10 -18.80 12.64 17.99
N LYS A 11 -19.98 13.00 18.48
CA LYS A 11 -20.96 12.03 19.02
C LYS A 11 -20.38 11.12 20.11
N GLY A 12 -19.43 11.63 20.91
CA GLY A 12 -18.74 10.86 21.95
C GLY A 12 -17.59 9.98 21.45
N ILE A 13 -17.25 10.02 20.15
CA ILE A 13 -16.13 9.28 19.56
C ILE A 13 -14.95 10.24 19.37
N GLU A 14 -13.78 9.84 19.88
CA GLU A 14 -12.52 10.55 19.70
C GLU A 14 -11.91 10.16 18.34
N VAL A 15 -12.16 10.97 17.32
CA VAL A 15 -11.64 10.75 15.94
C VAL A 15 -10.26 11.38 15.83
N PRO A 16 -9.22 10.62 15.51
CA PRO A 16 -7.87 11.16 15.35
C PRO A 16 -7.77 12.03 14.08
N ILE A 17 -7.10 13.16 14.21
CA ILE A 17 -6.73 14.05 13.12
C ILE A 17 -5.21 14.25 13.10
N ILE A 18 -4.61 13.92 11.98
CA ILE A 18 -3.21 14.18 11.64
C ILE A 18 -3.20 15.42 10.78
N PHE A 19 -2.58 16.50 11.28
CA PHE A 19 -2.69 17.80 10.67
C PHE A 19 -1.34 18.50 10.53
N GLU A 20 -1.13 19.16 9.37
CA GLU A 20 0.00 20.04 9.14
C GLU A 20 -0.44 21.33 8.43
N GLU A 21 -0.18 22.50 9.06
CA GLU A 21 -0.38 23.80 8.44
C GLU A 21 0.75 24.10 7.47
N GLN A 22 0.41 24.48 6.24
CA GLN A 22 1.37 24.94 5.22
C GLN A 22 0.87 26.24 4.56
N LYS A 23 1.42 27.37 4.98
CA LYS A 23 0.92 28.71 4.60
C LYS A 23 1.30 29.11 3.16
N ASP A 24 2.36 28.53 2.62
CA ASP A 24 2.96 28.95 1.36
C ASP A 24 2.13 28.57 0.12
N LEU A 25 1.24 27.58 0.25
CA LEU A 25 0.40 27.10 -0.84
C LEU A 25 -1.08 27.17 -0.43
N PRO A 26 -1.93 27.92 -1.18
CA PRO A 26 -3.35 28.08 -0.86
C PRO A 26 -4.16 26.84 -1.28
N ILE A 27 -3.83 25.68 -0.72
CA ILE A 27 -4.44 24.39 -1.04
C ILE A 27 -5.06 23.74 0.20
N LEU A 28 -6.02 22.85 -0.04
CA LEU A 28 -6.53 21.87 0.90
C LEU A 28 -6.12 20.47 0.41
N ASN A 29 -5.48 19.69 1.29
CA ASN A 29 -5.38 18.24 1.15
C ASN A 29 -6.10 17.62 2.35
N LEU A 30 -7.08 16.76 2.09
CA LEU A 30 -7.86 16.07 3.11
C LEU A 30 -8.07 14.62 2.70
N GLN A 31 -7.78 13.70 3.61
CA GLN A 31 -8.08 12.28 3.45
C GLN A 31 -8.93 11.80 4.62
N LEU A 32 -9.99 11.09 4.30
CA LEU A 32 -10.77 10.29 5.23
C LEU A 32 -10.30 8.85 5.07
N VAL A 33 -9.50 8.37 6.02
CA VAL A 33 -8.91 7.04 5.98
C VAL A 33 -9.66 6.12 6.93
N PHE A 34 -10.34 5.12 6.38
CA PHE A 34 -11.05 4.10 7.15
C PHE A 34 -10.13 2.90 7.31
N GLN A 35 -9.80 2.58 8.55
CA GLN A 35 -8.91 1.47 8.88
C GLN A 35 -9.63 0.12 8.84
N ASN A 36 -8.85 -0.96 8.63
CA ASN A 36 -9.34 -2.33 8.52
C ASN A 36 -10.48 -2.51 7.49
N SER A 37 -10.37 -1.82 6.38
CA SER A 37 -11.38 -1.77 5.32
C SER A 37 -10.79 -1.81 3.91
N GLY A 38 -9.54 -2.26 3.79
CA GLY A 38 -8.91 -2.58 2.52
C GLY A 38 -9.35 -3.94 1.98
N TYR A 39 -8.69 -4.41 0.91
CA TYR A 39 -9.09 -5.66 0.25
C TYR A 39 -8.90 -6.93 1.10
N ILE A 40 -8.26 -6.85 2.28
CA ILE A 40 -8.32 -7.90 3.30
C ILE A 40 -9.75 -8.22 3.75
N GLN A 41 -10.72 -7.34 3.44
CA GLN A 41 -12.15 -7.54 3.73
C GLN A 41 -12.93 -8.17 2.58
N ASP A 42 -12.30 -8.46 1.44
CA ASP A 42 -12.97 -9.08 0.27
C ASP A 42 -13.51 -10.49 0.59
N LYS A 43 -12.85 -11.21 1.51
CA LYS A 43 -13.21 -12.58 1.89
C LYS A 43 -13.38 -13.48 0.67
N ASP A 44 -14.58 -14.02 0.48
CA ASP A 44 -15.00 -14.84 -0.65
C ASP A 44 -15.42 -14.02 -1.90
N LYS A 45 -15.46 -12.68 -1.78
CA LYS A 45 -15.89 -11.75 -2.85
C LYS A 45 -14.72 -10.90 -3.36
N SER A 46 -13.68 -11.57 -3.85
CA SER A 46 -12.48 -10.88 -4.38
C SER A 46 -12.86 -9.76 -5.36
N GLY A 47 -12.35 -8.54 -5.12
CA GLY A 47 -12.66 -7.33 -5.87
C GLY A 47 -13.82 -6.51 -5.33
N LEU A 48 -14.51 -6.94 -4.25
CA LEU A 48 -15.61 -6.19 -3.65
C LEU A 48 -15.17 -4.79 -3.22
N VAL A 49 -14.07 -4.70 -2.49
CA VAL A 49 -13.56 -3.41 -2.00
C VAL A 49 -13.12 -2.51 -3.14
N ASN A 50 -12.54 -3.08 -4.20
CA ASN A 50 -12.16 -2.35 -5.40
C ASN A 50 -13.40 -1.76 -6.14
N LEU A 51 -14.45 -2.57 -6.35
CA LEU A 51 -15.70 -2.07 -6.94
C LEU A 51 -16.37 -1.05 -6.01
N SER A 52 -16.28 -1.22 -4.69
CA SER A 52 -16.85 -0.27 -3.72
C SER A 52 -16.16 1.09 -3.75
N SER A 53 -14.85 1.13 -3.97
CA SER A 53 -14.15 2.40 -4.20
C SER A 53 -14.52 3.01 -5.56
N SER A 54 -14.62 2.18 -6.59
CA SER A 54 -14.93 2.64 -7.93
C SER A 54 -16.34 3.26 -8.04
N ILE A 55 -17.35 2.68 -7.37
CA ILE A 55 -18.72 3.19 -7.45
C ILE A 55 -18.88 4.55 -6.75
N LEU A 56 -18.10 4.85 -5.72
CA LEU A 56 -18.10 6.19 -5.12
C LEU A 56 -17.56 7.25 -6.08
N ASN A 57 -16.70 6.88 -7.02
CA ASN A 57 -16.20 7.79 -8.04
C ASN A 57 -17.25 8.06 -9.18
N GLU A 58 -18.41 7.37 -9.14
CA GLU A 58 -19.52 7.61 -10.06
C GLU A 58 -20.43 8.79 -9.63
N GLY A 59 -20.03 9.57 -8.62
CA GLY A 59 -20.70 10.78 -8.17
C GLY A 59 -21.95 10.53 -7.35
N THR A 60 -22.84 11.54 -7.29
CA THR A 60 -24.09 11.50 -6.52
C THR A 60 -25.25 10.97 -7.34
N LYS A 61 -26.30 10.49 -6.66
CA LYS A 61 -27.53 10.05 -7.31
C LYS A 61 -28.22 11.18 -8.09
N GLU A 62 -28.13 12.40 -7.62
CA GLU A 62 -28.75 13.58 -8.23
C GLU A 62 -28.00 14.04 -9.49
N LEU A 63 -26.69 14.14 -9.41
CA LEU A 63 -25.85 14.67 -10.49
C LEU A 63 -25.44 13.59 -11.51
N GLY A 64 -25.36 12.35 -11.07
CA GLY A 64 -24.75 11.28 -11.87
C GLY A 64 -23.23 11.46 -12.03
N SER A 65 -22.58 10.59 -12.79
CA SER A 65 -21.11 10.61 -12.92
C SER A 65 -20.60 11.78 -13.75
N SER A 66 -21.26 12.10 -14.87
CA SER A 66 -20.76 13.12 -15.81
C SER A 66 -20.86 14.54 -15.26
N ASN A 67 -22.04 14.94 -14.73
CA ASN A 67 -22.22 16.28 -14.17
C ASN A 67 -21.39 16.46 -12.89
N PHE A 68 -21.27 15.40 -12.05
CA PHE A 68 -20.44 15.46 -10.87
C PHE A 68 -18.98 15.70 -11.25
N ALA A 69 -18.42 14.95 -12.19
CA ALA A 69 -17.08 15.14 -12.69
C ALA A 69 -16.86 16.54 -13.30
N GLN A 70 -17.82 17.02 -14.12
CA GLN A 70 -17.76 18.36 -14.68
C GLN A 70 -17.68 19.45 -13.61
N ILE A 71 -18.52 19.36 -12.55
CA ILE A 71 -18.49 20.33 -11.44
C ILE A 71 -17.13 20.30 -10.71
N LEU A 72 -16.54 19.11 -10.53
CA LEU A 72 -15.21 18.98 -9.93
C LEU A 72 -14.15 19.68 -10.79
N ASP A 73 -14.12 19.40 -12.09
CA ASP A 73 -13.14 19.94 -13.03
C ASP A 73 -13.24 21.47 -13.17
N GLU A 74 -14.45 22.01 -13.31
CA GLU A 74 -14.70 23.45 -13.40
C GLU A 74 -14.24 24.24 -12.18
N ASN A 75 -14.08 23.58 -11.02
CA ASN A 75 -13.68 24.21 -9.75
C ASN A 75 -12.29 23.79 -9.28
N ALA A 76 -11.52 23.06 -10.12
CA ALA A 76 -10.22 22.51 -9.73
C ALA A 76 -10.29 21.72 -8.41
N ILE A 77 -11.34 20.90 -8.25
CA ILE A 77 -11.57 20.03 -7.10
C ILE A 77 -11.31 18.59 -7.53
N THR A 78 -10.61 17.84 -6.70
CA THR A 78 -10.51 16.38 -6.83
C THR A 78 -11.21 15.74 -5.65
N ILE A 79 -12.13 14.81 -5.90
CA ILE A 79 -12.68 13.88 -4.91
C ILE A 79 -12.47 12.49 -5.49
N HIS A 80 -11.72 11.65 -4.78
CA HIS A 80 -11.38 10.32 -5.25
C HIS A 80 -11.43 9.29 -4.13
N SER A 81 -12.03 8.14 -4.41
CA SER A 81 -12.05 6.99 -3.51
C SER A 81 -11.10 5.91 -4.01
N SER A 82 -10.31 5.36 -3.10
CA SER A 82 -9.34 4.31 -3.37
C SER A 82 -9.25 3.31 -2.22
N ASN A 83 -8.59 2.19 -2.44
CA ASN A 83 -8.36 1.19 -1.41
C ASN A 83 -6.96 0.59 -1.49
N GLY A 84 -6.40 0.29 -0.34
CA GLY A 84 -5.15 -0.47 -0.16
C GLY A 84 -5.40 -1.84 0.45
N PHE A 85 -4.35 -2.44 1.00
CA PHE A 85 -4.44 -3.71 1.74
C PHE A 85 -5.39 -3.63 2.92
N GLU A 86 -5.21 -2.61 3.76
CA GLU A 86 -5.80 -2.49 5.09
C GLU A 86 -6.74 -1.30 5.23
N THR A 87 -6.75 -0.39 4.28
CA THR A 87 -7.48 0.88 4.38
C THR A 87 -8.33 1.15 3.15
N PHE A 88 -9.43 1.86 3.38
CA PHE A 88 -10.26 2.49 2.37
C PHE A 88 -10.14 4.00 2.54
N VAL A 89 -9.88 4.73 1.48
CA VAL A 89 -9.53 6.16 1.55
C VAL A 89 -10.43 6.96 0.62
N ILE A 90 -10.92 8.09 1.13
CA ILE A 90 -11.58 9.11 0.33
C ILE A 90 -10.74 10.37 0.45
N GLU A 91 -10.25 10.87 -0.68
CA GLU A 91 -9.37 12.03 -0.76
C GLU A 91 -10.09 13.22 -1.35
N ILE A 92 -9.79 14.40 -0.80
CA ILE A 92 -10.14 15.69 -1.40
C ILE A 92 -8.87 16.49 -1.59
N SER A 93 -8.71 17.10 -2.76
CA SER A 93 -7.80 18.21 -2.95
C SER A 93 -8.50 19.36 -3.68
N SER A 94 -8.17 20.59 -3.29
CA SER A 94 -8.70 21.79 -3.92
C SER A 94 -7.84 23.02 -3.61
N LEU A 95 -8.09 24.11 -4.31
CA LEU A 95 -7.66 25.41 -3.84
C LEU A 95 -8.40 25.78 -2.53
N LYS A 96 -7.76 26.59 -1.67
CA LYS A 96 -8.33 27.04 -0.39
C LYS A 96 -9.71 27.69 -0.58
N GLU A 97 -9.87 28.53 -1.58
CA GLU A 97 -11.12 29.22 -1.90
C GLU A 97 -12.26 28.28 -2.29
N GLN A 98 -11.95 27.11 -2.86
CA GLN A 98 -12.91 26.09 -3.25
C GLN A 98 -13.19 25.05 -2.14
N SER A 99 -12.51 25.13 -1.02
CA SER A 99 -12.56 24.12 0.04
C SER A 99 -13.98 23.87 0.59
N LYS A 100 -14.78 24.94 0.77
CA LYS A 100 -16.16 24.80 1.23
C LYS A 100 -17.02 24.03 0.22
N LYS A 101 -16.85 24.34 -1.07
CA LYS A 101 -17.56 23.62 -2.16
C LYS A 101 -17.11 22.17 -2.24
N ALA A 102 -15.81 21.91 -2.14
CA ALA A 102 -15.25 20.57 -2.15
C ALA A 102 -15.81 19.70 -1.02
N VAL A 103 -15.84 20.24 0.20
CA VAL A 103 -16.41 19.54 1.38
C VAL A 103 -17.92 19.34 1.25
N SER A 104 -18.66 20.32 0.72
CA SER A 104 -20.10 20.15 0.44
C SER A 104 -20.35 19.03 -0.55
N LEU A 105 -19.63 18.99 -1.68
CA LEU A 105 -19.75 17.94 -2.68
C LEU A 105 -19.42 16.55 -2.13
N LEU A 106 -18.39 16.43 -1.27
CA LEU A 106 -18.11 15.17 -0.58
C LEU A 106 -19.23 14.79 0.37
N ASN A 107 -19.76 15.75 1.15
CA ASN A 107 -20.86 15.47 2.05
C ASN A 107 -22.10 14.95 1.30
N ASP A 108 -22.43 15.53 0.15
CA ASP A 108 -23.53 15.10 -0.70
C ASP A 108 -23.26 13.71 -1.31
N LEU A 109 -22.01 13.45 -1.73
CA LEU A 109 -21.57 12.14 -2.19
C LEU A 109 -21.76 11.07 -1.11
N LEU A 110 -21.38 11.34 0.13
CA LEU A 110 -21.51 10.39 1.23
C LEU A 110 -22.95 10.17 1.68
N LYS A 111 -23.83 11.18 1.52
CA LYS A 111 -25.25 11.08 1.84
C LYS A 111 -26.04 10.32 0.78
N SER A 112 -25.74 10.56 -0.48
CA SER A 112 -26.52 10.04 -1.60
C SER A 112 -25.62 9.66 -2.78
N PRO A 113 -24.76 8.63 -2.61
CA PRO A 113 -23.91 8.16 -3.71
C PRO A 113 -24.76 7.57 -4.84
N ASN A 114 -24.21 7.57 -6.05
CA ASN A 114 -24.87 7.05 -7.24
C ASN A 114 -24.91 5.50 -7.26
N PHE A 115 -25.49 4.90 -6.23
CA PHE A 115 -25.66 3.45 -6.10
C PHE A 115 -26.83 2.97 -6.94
N THR A 116 -26.60 2.86 -8.24
CA THR A 116 -27.58 2.36 -9.21
C THR A 116 -27.06 1.10 -9.89
N GLN A 117 -27.98 0.27 -10.40
CA GLN A 117 -27.57 -0.91 -11.19
C GLN A 117 -26.76 -0.49 -12.42
N SER A 118 -27.12 0.61 -13.07
CA SER A 118 -26.41 1.15 -14.23
C SER A 118 -24.96 1.54 -13.88
N SER A 119 -24.74 2.18 -12.72
CA SER A 119 -23.39 2.51 -12.24
C SER A 119 -22.58 1.24 -11.94
N LEU A 120 -23.21 0.24 -11.31
CA LEU A 120 -22.55 -1.05 -11.05
C LEU A 120 -22.16 -1.76 -12.34
N ASP A 121 -23.08 -1.83 -13.32
CA ASP A 121 -22.82 -2.48 -14.61
C ASP A 121 -21.70 -1.78 -15.38
N LYS A 122 -21.65 -0.45 -15.33
CA LYS A 122 -20.58 0.36 -15.91
C LYS A 122 -19.22 0.02 -15.29
N ILE A 123 -19.11 0.07 -13.96
CA ILE A 123 -17.81 -0.21 -13.29
C ILE A 123 -17.40 -1.68 -13.46
N LYS A 124 -18.33 -2.64 -13.45
CA LYS A 124 -18.04 -4.04 -13.77
C LYS A 124 -17.51 -4.20 -15.19
N THR A 125 -18.10 -3.49 -16.15
CA THR A 125 -17.64 -3.50 -17.55
C THR A 125 -16.22 -2.97 -17.66
N ILE A 126 -15.92 -1.85 -17.01
CA ILE A 126 -14.56 -1.25 -16.96
C ILE A 126 -13.58 -2.22 -16.32
N GLN A 127 -13.94 -2.80 -15.16
CA GLN A 127 -13.07 -3.73 -14.43
C GLN A 127 -12.82 -5.02 -15.20
N THR A 128 -13.86 -5.57 -15.83
CA THR A 128 -13.72 -6.76 -16.70
C THR A 128 -12.82 -6.46 -17.90
N GLY A 129 -12.97 -5.30 -18.51
CA GLY A 129 -12.09 -4.84 -19.60
C GLY A 129 -10.64 -4.70 -19.14
N TYR A 130 -10.41 -4.18 -17.94
CA TYR A 130 -9.08 -4.15 -17.33
C TYR A 130 -8.51 -5.55 -17.14
N LEU A 131 -9.27 -6.47 -16.54
CA LEU A 131 -8.83 -7.85 -16.29
C LEU A 131 -8.51 -8.60 -17.58
N LYS A 132 -9.34 -8.44 -18.64
CA LYS A 132 -9.06 -9.02 -19.97
C LYS A 132 -7.74 -8.52 -20.57
N ARG A 133 -7.44 -7.23 -20.44
CA ARG A 133 -6.12 -6.71 -20.89
C ARG A 133 -4.97 -7.31 -20.10
N LYS A 134 -5.20 -7.61 -18.80
CA LYS A 134 -4.20 -8.22 -17.91
C LYS A 134 -3.97 -9.72 -18.13
N GLU A 135 -4.79 -10.40 -18.96
CA GLU A 135 -4.57 -11.81 -19.32
C GLU A 135 -3.26 -12.04 -20.13
N ASN A 136 -2.73 -10.99 -20.75
CA ASN A 136 -1.47 -11.01 -21.48
C ASN A 136 -0.38 -10.14 -20.82
N ASP A 137 -0.61 -9.66 -19.61
CA ASP A 137 0.40 -8.98 -18.80
C ASP A 137 1.09 -10.00 -17.90
N PHE A 138 2.24 -10.48 -18.35
CA PHE A 138 2.92 -11.58 -17.68
C PHE A 138 3.52 -11.21 -16.33
N ASP A 139 3.86 -9.94 -16.11
CA ASP A 139 4.22 -9.42 -14.79
C ASP A 139 3.03 -9.51 -13.82
N PHE A 140 1.86 -9.04 -14.23
CA PHE A 140 0.64 -9.12 -13.44
C PHE A 140 0.27 -10.56 -13.10
N ILE A 141 0.38 -11.48 -14.08
CA ILE A 141 0.09 -12.91 -13.91
C ILE A 141 1.06 -13.53 -12.90
N ALA A 142 2.38 -13.32 -13.09
CA ALA A 142 3.40 -13.87 -12.22
C ALA A 142 3.28 -13.33 -10.78
N GLN A 143 3.02 -12.03 -10.61
CA GLN A 143 2.82 -11.41 -9.31
C GLN A 143 1.61 -11.97 -8.57
N ASN A 144 0.45 -12.10 -9.24
CA ASN A 144 -0.75 -12.64 -8.61
C ASN A 144 -0.61 -14.13 -8.30
N GLN A 145 0.07 -14.90 -9.17
CA GLN A 145 0.39 -16.30 -8.89
C GLN A 145 1.30 -16.42 -7.66
N LEU A 146 2.31 -15.55 -7.51
CA LEU A 146 3.14 -15.53 -6.30
C LEU A 146 2.29 -15.25 -5.05
N LYS A 147 1.41 -14.24 -5.07
CA LYS A 147 0.52 -13.93 -3.96
C LYS A 147 -0.37 -15.10 -3.58
N ALA A 148 -0.98 -15.76 -4.56
CA ALA A 148 -1.82 -16.94 -4.33
C ALA A 148 -1.05 -18.12 -3.70
N LEU A 149 0.24 -18.26 -4.02
CA LEU A 149 1.09 -19.28 -3.41
C LEU A 149 1.53 -18.92 -1.99
N LEU A 150 1.97 -17.67 -1.78
CA LEU A 150 2.48 -17.23 -0.49
C LEU A 150 1.38 -17.11 0.56
N PHE A 151 0.23 -16.56 0.18
CA PHE A 151 -0.86 -16.21 1.09
C PHE A 151 -2.04 -17.17 1.00
N LYS A 152 -1.77 -18.39 0.55
CA LYS A 152 -2.79 -19.44 0.44
C LYS A 152 -3.62 -19.57 1.71
N ASP A 153 -4.93 -19.73 1.56
CA ASP A 153 -5.92 -19.85 2.64
C ASP A 153 -6.03 -18.59 3.54
N THR A 154 -5.51 -17.44 3.07
CA THR A 154 -5.65 -16.14 3.74
C THR A 154 -6.45 -15.13 2.91
N ALA A 155 -6.81 -14.01 3.52
CA ALA A 155 -7.49 -12.91 2.83
C ALA A 155 -6.64 -12.26 1.70
N LEU A 156 -5.35 -12.54 1.64
CA LEU A 156 -4.41 -11.97 0.66
C LEU A 156 -4.18 -12.88 -0.56
N GLU A 157 -4.72 -14.09 -0.55
CA GLU A 157 -4.56 -15.08 -1.64
C GLU A 157 -5.09 -14.54 -2.97
N ASN A 158 -6.25 -13.90 -2.93
CA ASN A 158 -6.92 -13.41 -4.12
C ASN A 158 -6.44 -12.01 -4.54
N PRO A 159 -6.43 -11.71 -5.85
CA PRO A 159 -6.06 -10.39 -6.34
C PRO A 159 -7.07 -9.32 -5.88
N SER A 160 -6.58 -8.15 -5.44
CA SER A 160 -7.42 -7.01 -5.06
C SER A 160 -8.33 -6.52 -6.20
N SER A 161 -7.91 -6.74 -7.44
CA SER A 161 -8.71 -6.43 -8.65
C SER A 161 -9.87 -7.39 -8.87
N GLY A 162 -9.95 -8.49 -8.12
CA GLY A 162 -10.86 -9.59 -8.38
C GLY A 162 -10.47 -10.43 -9.60
N THR A 163 -11.35 -11.36 -9.94
CA THR A 163 -11.35 -12.12 -11.18
C THR A 163 -12.61 -11.79 -11.98
N ILE A 164 -12.64 -12.11 -13.28
CA ILE A 164 -13.86 -11.91 -14.09
C ILE A 164 -15.05 -12.63 -13.46
N GLU A 165 -14.81 -13.83 -12.94
CA GLU A 165 -15.84 -14.62 -12.26
C GLU A 165 -16.32 -13.96 -10.96
N SER A 166 -15.41 -13.55 -10.07
CA SER A 166 -15.79 -12.94 -8.78
C SER A 166 -16.50 -11.60 -8.99
N ILE A 167 -16.00 -10.75 -9.91
CA ILE A 167 -16.61 -9.46 -10.26
C ILE A 167 -18.03 -9.63 -10.78
N SER A 168 -18.30 -10.66 -11.59
CA SER A 168 -19.66 -10.92 -12.13
C SER A 168 -20.68 -11.18 -11.03
N LYS A 169 -20.28 -11.81 -9.93
CA LYS A 169 -21.14 -12.23 -8.81
C LYS A 169 -21.39 -11.15 -7.75
N ILE A 170 -20.63 -10.05 -7.75
CA ILE A 170 -20.80 -8.97 -6.78
C ILE A 170 -22.09 -8.20 -7.12
N GLU A 171 -22.94 -8.02 -6.15
CA GLU A 171 -24.20 -7.29 -6.28
C GLU A 171 -24.12 -5.90 -5.63
N LEU A 172 -25.03 -5.00 -6.02
CA LEU A 172 -25.10 -3.66 -5.44
C LEU A 172 -25.25 -3.69 -3.92
N LYS A 173 -26.05 -4.63 -3.40
CA LYS A 173 -26.24 -4.84 -1.96
C LYS A 173 -24.95 -5.23 -1.23
N ASP A 174 -24.03 -5.93 -1.87
CA ASP A 174 -22.74 -6.26 -1.28
C ASP A 174 -21.90 -5.00 -1.04
N ILE A 175 -21.88 -4.13 -2.05
CA ILE A 175 -21.21 -2.83 -2.00
C ILE A 175 -21.83 -1.93 -0.93
N GLU A 176 -23.16 -1.81 -0.90
CA GLU A 176 -23.89 -1.02 0.11
C GLU A 176 -23.59 -1.52 1.52
N ASN A 177 -23.62 -2.84 1.73
CA ASN A 177 -23.31 -3.46 3.01
C ASN A 177 -21.86 -3.20 3.44
N PHE A 178 -20.91 -3.34 2.51
CA PHE A 178 -19.50 -3.06 2.78
C PHE A 178 -19.28 -1.59 3.16
N LEU A 179 -19.75 -0.65 2.34
CA LEU A 179 -19.55 0.79 2.58
C LEU A 179 -20.28 1.27 3.84
N SER A 180 -21.47 0.74 4.12
CA SER A 180 -22.19 1.09 5.34
C SER A 180 -21.48 0.65 6.62
N LYS A 181 -20.69 -0.42 6.60
CA LYS A 181 -19.86 -0.86 7.73
C LYS A 181 -18.56 -0.08 7.80
N THR A 182 -17.97 0.22 6.65
CA THR A 182 -16.66 0.86 6.52
C THR A 182 -16.70 2.33 6.88
N ILE A 183 -17.62 3.09 6.27
CA ILE A 183 -17.71 4.55 6.41
C ILE A 183 -18.37 4.91 7.74
N SER A 184 -17.56 4.96 8.80
CA SER A 184 -18.01 5.17 10.18
C SER A 184 -16.94 5.86 11.02
N LEU A 185 -17.38 6.59 12.10
CA LEU A 185 -16.49 7.36 12.97
C LEU A 185 -15.47 6.48 13.70
N ASN A 186 -15.87 5.30 14.19
CA ASN A 186 -14.97 4.41 14.91
C ASN A 186 -13.81 3.84 14.07
N ASN A 187 -13.94 3.87 12.73
CA ASN A 187 -12.91 3.40 11.82
C ASN A 187 -12.12 4.53 11.16
N LEU A 188 -12.49 5.80 11.41
CA LEU A 188 -11.96 6.96 10.73
C LEU A 188 -10.67 7.47 11.35
N ILE A 189 -9.71 7.78 10.49
CA ILE A 189 -8.54 8.61 10.75
C ILE A 189 -8.58 9.75 9.73
N ILE A 190 -8.49 10.99 10.19
CA ILE A 190 -8.46 12.16 9.33
C ILE A 190 -7.00 12.55 9.11
N VAL A 191 -6.62 12.77 7.85
CA VAL A 191 -5.31 13.32 7.47
C VAL A 191 -5.56 14.60 6.70
N ALA A 192 -5.09 15.73 7.20
CA ALA A 192 -5.37 17.02 6.60
C ALA A 192 -4.16 17.95 6.62
N GLY A 193 -4.05 18.78 5.61
CA GLY A 193 -3.03 19.83 5.58
C GLY A 193 -3.29 20.85 4.49
N GLY A 194 -2.57 21.95 4.56
CA GLY A 194 -2.68 23.06 3.63
C GLY A 194 -2.68 24.42 4.33
N ASN A 195 -3.18 25.45 3.65
CA ASN A 195 -3.22 26.80 4.21
C ASN A 195 -4.44 27.01 5.10
N PHE A 196 -4.48 26.26 6.18
CA PHE A 196 -5.56 26.29 7.18
C PHE A 196 -4.95 26.13 8.56
N THR A 197 -5.58 26.76 9.54
CA THR A 197 -5.40 26.36 10.94
C THR A 197 -6.17 25.07 11.22
N GLN A 198 -5.79 24.35 12.25
CA GLN A 198 -6.51 23.13 12.65
C GLN A 198 -8.00 23.42 12.92
N LYS A 199 -8.32 24.53 13.60
CA LYS A 199 -9.70 24.91 13.92
C LYS A 199 -10.54 25.19 12.67
N GLU A 200 -9.93 25.77 11.63
CA GLU A 200 -10.61 25.98 10.34
C GLU A 200 -10.93 24.64 9.68
N ILE A 201 -9.99 23.67 9.68
CA ILE A 201 -10.24 22.32 9.17
C ILE A 201 -11.34 21.63 9.98
N GLU A 202 -11.26 21.63 11.30
CA GLU A 202 -12.30 21.04 12.16
C GLU A 202 -13.69 21.61 11.86
N THR A 203 -13.78 22.93 11.71
CA THR A 203 -15.04 23.60 11.36
C THR A 203 -15.52 23.22 9.97
N LEU A 204 -14.59 23.15 9.00
CA LEU A 204 -14.88 22.84 7.61
C LEU A 204 -15.45 21.42 7.43
N ILE A 205 -14.85 20.42 8.11
CA ILE A 205 -15.24 19.01 7.96
C ILE A 205 -16.36 18.56 8.89
N LYS A 206 -16.71 19.37 9.89
CA LYS A 206 -17.73 19.04 10.88
C LYS A 206 -19.04 18.53 10.28
N PRO A 207 -19.61 19.14 9.21
CA PRO A 207 -20.84 18.64 8.59
C PRO A 207 -20.74 17.21 8.06
N ILE A 208 -19.56 16.81 7.54
CA ILE A 208 -19.33 15.43 7.12
C ILE A 208 -19.34 14.51 8.32
N LEU A 209 -18.57 14.85 9.37
CA LEU A 209 -18.41 13.99 10.55
C LEU A 209 -19.72 13.79 11.30
N GLU A 210 -20.57 14.82 11.41
CA GLU A 210 -21.89 14.74 12.02
C GLU A 210 -22.86 13.84 11.26
N ASN A 211 -22.67 13.65 9.96
CA ASN A 211 -23.49 12.75 9.15
C ASN A 211 -23.00 11.30 9.17
N LEU A 212 -21.76 11.04 9.56
CA LEU A 212 -21.25 9.66 9.66
C LEU A 212 -21.91 8.91 10.83
N LYS A 213 -22.11 7.61 10.63
CA LYS A 213 -22.52 6.69 11.71
C LYS A 213 -21.37 6.50 12.70
N ILE A 214 -21.69 6.16 13.94
CA ILE A 214 -20.68 5.76 14.91
C ILE A 214 -19.97 4.49 14.43
N GLY A 215 -20.73 3.48 14.05
CA GLY A 215 -20.22 2.18 13.57
C GLY A 215 -19.58 1.35 14.67
N GLU A 216 -19.20 0.13 14.32
CA GLU A 216 -18.42 -0.75 15.18
C GLU A 216 -16.93 -0.50 14.96
N LYS A 217 -16.15 -0.54 16.03
CA LYS A 217 -14.69 -0.47 15.93
C LYS A 217 -14.18 -1.79 15.38
N SER A 218 -13.53 -1.73 14.24
CA SER A 218 -12.90 -2.91 13.65
C SER A 218 -11.46 -3.05 14.10
N GLU A 219 -11.06 -4.28 14.44
CA GLU A 219 -9.68 -4.60 14.79
C GLU A 219 -8.93 -5.16 13.60
N VAL A 220 -7.71 -4.68 13.41
CA VAL A 220 -6.79 -5.20 12.38
C VAL A 220 -6.16 -6.48 12.93
N LYS A 221 -6.57 -7.62 12.37
CA LYS A 221 -6.02 -8.93 12.74
C LYS A 221 -4.76 -9.22 11.96
N LYS A 222 -3.78 -9.85 12.62
CA LYS A 222 -2.61 -10.37 11.93
C LYS A 222 -2.99 -11.51 11.00
N ILE A 223 -2.32 -11.57 9.88
CA ILE A 223 -2.41 -12.63 8.90
C ILE A 223 -1.13 -13.43 9.00
N ASP A 224 -1.22 -14.57 9.68
CA ASP A 224 -0.09 -15.48 9.82
C ASP A 224 -0.02 -16.41 8.61
N PHE A 225 1.13 -16.46 7.99
CA PHE A 225 1.44 -17.39 6.91
C PHE A 225 2.89 -17.83 7.00
N LYS A 226 3.17 -19.01 6.49
CA LYS A 226 4.53 -19.56 6.43
C LYS A 226 4.82 -20.00 5.01
N SER A 227 5.83 -19.38 4.42
CA SER A 227 6.32 -19.80 3.11
C SER A 227 7.05 -21.14 3.20
N GLN A 228 6.98 -21.89 2.12
CA GLN A 228 7.75 -23.12 1.91
C GLN A 228 8.49 -23.01 0.60
N LYS A 229 9.65 -23.66 0.49
CA LYS A 229 10.36 -23.74 -0.80
C LYS A 229 9.45 -24.41 -1.82
N SER A 230 8.98 -23.63 -2.78
CA SER A 230 8.07 -24.09 -3.82
C SER A 230 8.23 -23.29 -5.10
N GLU A 231 7.79 -23.86 -6.20
CA GLU A 231 7.82 -23.24 -7.52
C GLU A 231 6.54 -23.55 -8.28
N LYS A 232 6.06 -22.56 -9.01
CA LYS A 232 5.01 -22.74 -10.00
C LYS A 232 5.38 -22.03 -11.30
N THR A 233 5.58 -22.79 -12.35
CA THR A 233 5.83 -22.28 -13.68
C THR A 233 4.55 -22.34 -14.51
N LEU A 234 4.23 -21.22 -15.15
CA LEU A 234 3.15 -21.11 -16.13
C LEU A 234 3.76 -20.90 -17.52
N GLN A 235 3.46 -21.80 -18.44
CA GLN A 235 3.93 -21.67 -19.83
C GLN A 235 3.04 -20.68 -20.60
N ARG A 236 3.68 -19.71 -21.24
CA ARG A 236 3.07 -18.72 -22.13
C ARG A 236 4.02 -18.43 -23.27
N ASP A 237 3.47 -18.05 -24.41
CA ASP A 237 4.30 -17.59 -25.52
C ASP A 237 4.82 -16.18 -25.24
N THR A 238 6.01 -16.12 -24.70
CA THR A 238 6.69 -14.89 -24.30
C THR A 238 8.18 -14.95 -24.65
N GLU A 239 8.75 -13.79 -24.98
CA GLU A 239 10.17 -13.67 -25.29
C GLU A 239 11.08 -13.70 -24.06
N GLN A 240 10.52 -13.37 -22.89
CA GLN A 240 11.26 -13.30 -21.63
C GLN A 240 10.59 -14.15 -20.54
N ALA A 241 11.37 -14.60 -19.58
CA ALA A 241 10.87 -15.19 -18.35
C ALA A 241 10.64 -14.09 -17.30
N TYR A 242 9.45 -14.09 -16.71
CA TYR A 242 9.03 -13.24 -15.63
C TYR A 242 9.09 -14.03 -14.33
N ILE A 243 10.04 -13.71 -13.48
CA ILE A 243 10.32 -14.46 -12.24
C ILE A 243 9.98 -13.58 -11.06
N TYR A 244 8.94 -13.97 -10.32
CA TYR A 244 8.58 -13.39 -9.03
C TYR A 244 8.90 -14.37 -7.92
N PHE A 245 9.40 -13.88 -6.81
CA PHE A 245 9.78 -14.71 -5.67
C PHE A 245 9.44 -14.03 -4.35
N GLY A 246 9.28 -14.80 -3.30
CA GLY A 246 9.01 -14.26 -1.99
C GLY A 246 8.99 -15.32 -0.90
N SER A 247 8.99 -14.84 0.33
CA SER A 247 8.93 -15.66 1.53
C SER A 247 8.25 -14.92 2.69
N SER A 248 7.86 -15.64 3.74
CA SER A 248 7.51 -15.00 5.00
C SER A 248 8.72 -14.27 5.57
N PHE A 249 8.47 -13.18 6.30
CA PHE A 249 9.45 -12.48 7.12
C PHE A 249 8.79 -12.13 8.44
N ASN A 250 9.16 -12.87 9.50
CA ASN A 250 8.38 -12.94 10.73
C ASN A 250 8.76 -11.84 11.73
N ILE A 251 8.34 -10.60 11.43
CA ILE A 251 8.50 -9.45 12.33
C ILE A 251 7.17 -8.77 12.61
N ASP A 252 7.08 -8.09 13.74
CA ASP A 252 5.96 -7.21 14.05
C ASP A 252 6.17 -5.82 13.46
N SER A 253 5.10 -5.19 13.00
CA SER A 253 5.16 -3.81 12.48
C SER A 253 5.62 -2.77 13.51
N LYS A 254 5.57 -3.12 14.81
CA LYS A 254 6.02 -2.29 15.94
C LYS A 254 7.36 -2.71 16.52
N ASP A 255 8.01 -3.71 15.94
CA ASP A 255 9.29 -4.19 16.45
C ASP A 255 10.33 -3.06 16.42
N GLU A 256 11.03 -2.89 17.54
CA GLU A 256 12.07 -1.88 17.66
C GLU A 256 13.29 -2.14 16.77
N GLU A 257 13.44 -3.37 16.27
CA GLU A 257 14.52 -3.77 15.38
C GLU A 257 14.16 -3.63 13.89
N ASN A 258 12.97 -3.12 13.55
CA ASN A 258 12.55 -2.90 12.16
C ASN A 258 13.51 -2.03 11.33
N TYR A 259 14.30 -1.17 11.98
CA TYR A 259 15.39 -0.43 11.32
C TYR A 259 16.47 -1.35 10.75
N LYS A 260 16.75 -2.50 11.40
CA LYS A 260 17.68 -3.52 10.88
C LYS A 260 17.09 -4.20 9.64
N ALA A 261 15.79 -4.55 9.65
CA ALA A 261 15.09 -5.06 8.48
C ALA A 261 15.17 -4.10 7.29
N LYS A 262 15.01 -2.80 7.54
CA LYS A 262 15.13 -1.75 6.52
C LYS A 262 16.51 -1.70 5.89
N VAL A 263 17.57 -1.75 6.71
CA VAL A 263 18.96 -1.78 6.23
C VAL A 263 19.25 -3.08 5.48
N ALA A 264 18.85 -4.22 6.03
CA ALA A 264 19.00 -5.54 5.41
C ALA A 264 18.32 -5.61 4.05
N SER A 265 17.05 -5.17 3.98
CA SER A 265 16.26 -5.09 2.74
C SER A 265 16.93 -4.19 1.69
N PHE A 266 17.44 -3.03 2.11
CA PHE A 266 18.14 -2.10 1.22
C PHE A 266 19.38 -2.75 0.59
N ILE A 267 20.20 -3.44 1.39
CA ILE A 267 21.43 -4.10 0.91
C ILE A 267 21.09 -5.28 -0.02
N LEU A 268 20.11 -6.11 0.35
CA LEU A 268 19.78 -7.30 -0.43
C LEU A 268 19.25 -6.97 -1.83
N GLY A 269 18.26 -6.08 -1.93
CA GLY A 269 17.62 -5.81 -3.23
C GLY A 269 16.88 -4.48 -3.33
N GLY A 270 16.67 -3.76 -2.20
CA GLY A 270 15.81 -2.58 -2.16
C GLY A 270 16.43 -1.29 -2.68
N SER A 271 17.76 -1.20 -2.80
CA SER A 271 18.44 0.00 -3.29
C SER A 271 18.45 0.14 -4.82
N GLY A 272 18.07 -0.91 -5.56
CA GLY A 272 18.37 -0.95 -6.99
C GLY A 272 19.87 -1.08 -7.21
N PHE A 273 20.50 -0.17 -7.94
CA PHE A 273 21.96 -0.17 -8.13
C PHE A 273 22.69 -0.13 -6.77
N GLY A 274 23.68 -1.01 -6.63
CA GLY A 274 24.44 -1.21 -5.40
C GLY A 274 23.85 -2.25 -4.44
N SER A 275 22.64 -2.82 -4.73
CA SER A 275 22.14 -3.98 -4.00
C SER A 275 22.74 -5.27 -4.51
N ARG A 276 22.81 -6.31 -3.66
CA ARG A 276 23.37 -7.62 -4.04
C ARG A 276 22.67 -8.23 -5.24
N LEU A 277 21.34 -8.24 -5.26
CA LEU A 277 20.58 -8.78 -6.38
C LEU A 277 20.91 -8.05 -7.68
N MET A 278 20.97 -6.73 -7.67
CA MET A 278 21.28 -5.95 -8.86
C MET A 278 22.73 -6.16 -9.32
N GLU A 279 23.69 -6.10 -8.40
CA GLU A 279 25.12 -6.28 -8.71
C GLU A 279 25.43 -7.66 -9.27
N GLU A 280 24.91 -8.71 -8.64
CA GLU A 280 25.22 -10.08 -9.04
C GLU A 280 24.48 -10.53 -10.29
N ILE A 281 23.20 -10.12 -10.44
CA ILE A 281 22.37 -10.59 -11.55
C ILE A 281 22.55 -9.72 -12.79
N ARG A 282 22.52 -8.38 -12.62
CA ARG A 282 22.61 -7.44 -13.74
C ARG A 282 24.05 -7.07 -14.09
N VAL A 283 24.78 -6.51 -13.11
CA VAL A 283 26.06 -5.86 -13.39
C VAL A 283 27.12 -6.89 -13.74
N LYS A 284 27.28 -7.94 -12.94
CA LYS A 284 28.33 -8.94 -13.15
C LYS A 284 28.01 -9.99 -14.20
N ARG A 285 26.72 -10.38 -14.33
CA ARG A 285 26.34 -11.50 -15.22
C ARG A 285 25.46 -11.10 -16.40
N GLY A 286 24.87 -9.90 -16.37
CA GLY A 286 24.01 -9.45 -17.47
C GLY A 286 22.75 -10.30 -17.68
N LEU A 287 22.31 -11.03 -16.64
CA LEU A 287 21.18 -11.96 -16.76
C LEU A 287 19.83 -11.22 -16.83
N ALA A 288 19.71 -10.05 -16.20
CA ALA A 288 18.47 -9.30 -16.18
C ALA A 288 18.73 -7.80 -16.33
N TYR A 289 17.74 -7.05 -16.84
CA TYR A 289 17.80 -5.58 -16.86
C TYR A 289 17.63 -4.98 -15.45
N SER A 290 16.83 -5.64 -14.62
CA SER A 290 16.62 -5.24 -13.22
C SER A 290 16.37 -6.49 -12.37
N ALA A 291 16.80 -6.43 -11.10
CA ALA A 291 16.51 -7.42 -10.09
C ALA A 291 16.27 -6.70 -8.76
N TYR A 292 15.10 -6.90 -8.19
CA TYR A 292 14.69 -6.23 -6.95
C TYR A 292 14.26 -7.24 -5.90
N GLY A 293 14.42 -6.87 -4.64
CA GLY A 293 13.88 -7.59 -3.50
C GLY A 293 13.68 -6.63 -2.33
N ASN A 294 12.52 -6.70 -1.69
CA ASN A 294 12.17 -5.80 -0.60
C ASN A 294 11.40 -6.51 0.52
N ILE A 295 11.66 -6.13 1.77
CA ILE A 295 10.89 -6.54 2.93
C ILE A 295 9.76 -5.54 3.14
N SER A 296 8.51 -6.00 3.00
CA SER A 296 7.31 -5.21 3.21
C SER A 296 6.80 -5.40 4.64
N ILE A 297 6.67 -4.30 5.39
CA ILE A 297 6.22 -4.30 6.79
C ILE A 297 4.84 -3.65 6.85
N ASN A 298 3.77 -4.47 6.80
CA ASN A 298 2.39 -4.02 6.99
C ASN A 298 1.94 -4.30 8.44
N LYS A 299 0.85 -3.70 8.86
CA LYS A 299 0.29 -3.93 10.20
C LYS A 299 -0.27 -5.35 10.33
N THR A 300 -0.84 -5.89 9.25
CA THR A 300 -1.43 -7.24 9.21
C THR A 300 -0.42 -8.34 8.92
N HIS A 301 0.61 -8.09 8.13
CA HIS A 301 1.57 -9.10 7.66
C HIS A 301 2.88 -8.47 7.22
N THR A 302 3.94 -9.26 7.29
CA THR A 302 5.27 -8.90 6.82
C THR A 302 5.83 -10.00 5.93
N TYR A 303 6.49 -9.63 4.84
CA TYR A 303 7.02 -10.58 3.87
C TYR A 303 8.17 -9.99 3.07
N PHE A 304 9.01 -10.88 2.55
CA PHE A 304 9.99 -10.54 1.53
C PHE A 304 9.43 -10.89 0.16
N SER A 305 9.62 -10.01 -0.81
CA SER A 305 9.28 -10.30 -2.21
C SER A 305 10.22 -9.58 -3.16
N GLY A 306 10.40 -10.17 -4.33
CA GLY A 306 11.20 -9.59 -5.38
C GLY A 306 10.81 -10.08 -6.76
N TYR A 307 11.43 -9.50 -7.75
CA TYR A 307 11.23 -9.90 -9.14
C TYR A 307 12.45 -9.62 -10.02
N LEU A 308 12.52 -10.32 -11.12
CA LEU A 308 13.41 -10.05 -12.23
C LEU A 308 12.81 -10.55 -13.55
N GLN A 309 13.30 -9.99 -14.64
CA GLN A 309 13.00 -10.46 -16.00
C GLN A 309 14.31 -10.85 -16.67
N THR A 310 14.30 -12.01 -17.32
CA THR A 310 15.48 -12.56 -17.99
C THR A 310 15.08 -13.26 -19.29
N LYS A 311 16.03 -13.68 -20.11
CA LYS A 311 15.76 -14.51 -21.27
C LYS A 311 15.22 -15.87 -20.83
N ASN A 312 14.39 -16.51 -21.65
CA ASN A 312 13.85 -17.85 -21.33
C ASN A 312 14.95 -18.89 -21.07
N GLU A 313 16.05 -18.82 -21.84
CA GLU A 313 17.19 -19.76 -21.73
C GLU A 313 17.94 -19.61 -20.40
N THR A 314 17.97 -18.42 -19.83
CA THR A 314 18.68 -18.11 -18.56
C THR A 314 17.78 -18.09 -17.35
N ALA A 315 16.48 -18.41 -17.50
CA ALA A 315 15.51 -18.33 -16.41
C ALA A 315 15.90 -19.21 -15.21
N LYS A 316 16.34 -20.44 -15.45
CA LYS A 316 16.76 -21.37 -14.39
C LYS A 316 18.02 -20.88 -13.69
N GLU A 317 19.02 -20.42 -14.43
CA GLU A 317 20.24 -19.83 -13.85
C GLU A 317 19.94 -18.61 -12.97
N ALA A 318 19.08 -17.71 -13.44
CA ALA A 318 18.70 -16.53 -12.69
C ALA A 318 17.94 -16.88 -11.41
N GLN A 319 17.02 -17.84 -11.45
CA GLN A 319 16.29 -18.34 -10.28
C GLN A 319 17.22 -18.98 -9.24
N GLU A 320 18.12 -19.87 -9.68
CA GLU A 320 19.10 -20.53 -8.81
C GLU A 320 20.04 -19.49 -8.16
N LEU A 321 20.43 -18.47 -8.94
CA LEU A 321 21.26 -17.39 -8.44
C LEU A 321 20.54 -16.55 -7.36
N VAL A 322 19.26 -16.23 -7.55
CA VAL A 322 18.44 -15.56 -6.50
C VAL A 322 18.46 -16.39 -5.22
N SER A 323 18.16 -17.69 -5.31
CA SER A 323 18.16 -18.57 -4.14
C SER A 323 19.51 -18.58 -3.43
N LYS A 324 20.58 -18.73 -4.20
CA LYS A 324 21.97 -18.71 -3.69
C LYS A 324 22.30 -17.39 -2.99
N LEU A 325 21.94 -16.25 -3.59
CA LEU A 325 22.24 -14.94 -3.01
C LEU A 325 21.48 -14.70 -1.71
N VAL A 326 20.25 -15.18 -1.58
CA VAL A 326 19.46 -15.09 -0.35
C VAL A 326 20.04 -16.04 0.71
N ASP A 327 20.41 -17.28 0.36
CA ASP A 327 21.07 -18.21 1.26
C ASP A 327 22.39 -17.64 1.78
N GLU A 328 23.28 -17.15 0.90
CA GLU A 328 24.54 -16.51 1.25
C GLU A 328 24.36 -15.27 2.11
N PHE A 329 23.28 -14.48 1.87
CA PHE A 329 22.96 -13.31 2.69
C PHE A 329 22.64 -13.70 4.13
N VAL A 330 21.89 -14.77 4.33
CA VAL A 330 21.57 -15.28 5.69
C VAL A 330 22.76 -15.94 6.34
N GLU A 331 23.55 -16.74 5.62
CA GLU A 331 24.67 -17.49 6.18
C GLU A 331 25.85 -16.58 6.52
N ASN A 332 26.24 -15.70 5.59
CA ASN A 332 27.46 -14.91 5.67
C ASN A 332 27.21 -13.49 6.22
N GLY A 333 25.95 -13.01 6.17
CA GLY A 333 25.61 -11.63 6.49
C GLY A 333 26.05 -10.64 5.39
N VAL A 334 26.31 -9.41 5.80
CA VAL A 334 26.73 -8.30 4.92
C VAL A 334 28.15 -7.86 5.26
N THR A 335 28.80 -7.14 4.33
CA THR A 335 30.14 -6.57 4.56
C THR A 335 30.06 -5.19 5.20
N GLN A 336 31.20 -4.70 5.71
CA GLN A 336 31.28 -3.35 6.27
C GLN A 336 31.05 -2.27 5.20
N GLU A 337 31.49 -2.53 3.97
CA GLU A 337 31.31 -1.64 2.82
C GLU A 337 29.82 -1.51 2.47
N GLU A 338 29.08 -2.64 2.39
CA GLU A 338 27.63 -2.66 2.15
C GLU A 338 26.88 -1.90 3.25
N LEU A 339 27.21 -2.14 4.50
CA LEU A 339 26.60 -1.43 5.62
C LEU A 339 26.88 0.07 5.56
N THR A 340 28.11 0.47 5.26
CA THR A 340 28.50 1.89 5.17
C THR A 340 27.75 2.58 4.02
N ALA A 341 27.68 1.95 2.85
CA ALA A 341 26.95 2.47 1.69
C ALA A 341 25.44 2.61 2.00
N ALA A 342 24.85 1.61 2.64
CA ALA A 342 23.44 1.64 3.04
C ALA A 342 23.15 2.78 4.03
N LYS A 343 23.99 2.96 5.06
CA LYS A 343 23.87 4.07 6.00
C LYS A 343 23.93 5.43 5.30
N ASN A 344 24.94 5.64 4.48
CA ASN A 344 25.14 6.90 3.77
C ASN A 344 23.92 7.25 2.91
N PHE A 345 23.38 6.28 2.20
CA PHE A 345 22.20 6.50 1.36
C PHE A 345 20.93 6.76 2.18
N LEU A 346 20.64 5.91 3.16
CA LEU A 346 19.42 6.01 3.97
C LEU A 346 19.37 7.32 4.77
N LEU A 347 20.51 7.74 5.32
CA LEU A 347 20.63 9.01 6.06
C LEU A 347 20.59 10.20 5.09
N GLY A 348 21.34 10.14 3.99
CA GLY A 348 21.42 11.23 3.01
C GLY A 348 20.14 11.49 2.22
N SER A 349 19.33 10.45 1.98
CA SER A 349 18.07 10.56 1.22
C SER A 349 16.86 10.98 2.07
N GLU A 350 16.98 11.02 3.40
CA GLU A 350 15.85 11.33 4.28
C GLU A 350 15.21 12.71 4.03
N PRO A 351 15.95 13.80 3.76
CA PRO A 351 15.33 15.09 3.44
C PRO A 351 14.39 15.01 2.24
N LEU A 352 14.76 14.27 1.20
CA LEU A 352 13.95 14.11 -0.03
C LEU A 352 12.61 13.39 0.22
N ARG A 353 12.51 12.61 1.29
CA ARG A 353 11.30 11.88 1.69
C ARG A 353 10.32 12.72 2.50
N ASN A 354 10.70 13.94 2.85
CA ASN A 354 9.89 14.88 3.65
C ASN A 354 9.69 16.23 2.96
N GLU A 355 9.95 16.30 1.66
CA GLU A 355 9.98 17.55 0.92
C GLU A 355 8.56 18.13 0.75
N THR A 356 7.62 17.30 0.31
CA THR A 356 6.24 17.75 0.05
C THR A 356 5.34 17.57 1.26
N LEU A 357 4.27 18.39 1.35
CA LEU A 357 3.23 18.24 2.38
C LEU A 357 2.64 16.82 2.36
N ALA A 358 2.34 16.28 1.18
CA ALA A 358 1.78 14.94 1.04
C ALA A 358 2.71 13.85 1.59
N GLN A 359 4.02 13.94 1.35
CA GLN A 359 5.00 13.01 1.92
C GLN A 359 5.05 13.07 3.44
N ARG A 360 5.04 14.27 4.02
CA ARG A 360 5.06 14.45 5.49
C ARG A 360 3.79 13.95 6.15
N LEU A 361 2.63 14.26 5.57
CA LEU A 361 1.33 13.76 6.05
C LEU A 361 1.24 12.23 5.95
N ASN A 362 1.66 11.64 4.82
CA ASN A 362 1.66 10.18 4.65
C ASN A 362 2.61 9.48 5.64
N LYS A 363 3.77 10.08 5.91
CA LYS A 363 4.70 9.58 6.93
C LYS A 363 4.07 9.62 8.32
N ALA A 364 3.48 10.74 8.71
CA ALA A 364 2.82 10.88 10.00
C ALA A 364 1.63 9.91 10.14
N PHE A 365 0.85 9.73 9.07
CA PHE A 365 -0.22 8.73 9.02
C PHE A 365 0.34 7.31 9.19
N THR A 366 1.38 6.95 8.47
CA THR A 366 1.98 5.61 8.54
C THR A 366 2.48 5.29 9.95
N LEU A 367 3.15 6.23 10.61
CA LEU A 367 3.61 6.07 11.99
C LEU A 367 2.42 5.89 12.94
N TYR A 368 1.42 6.77 12.86
CA TYR A 368 0.22 6.68 13.68
C TYR A 368 -0.53 5.36 13.46
N TYR A 369 -0.76 4.99 12.20
CA TYR A 369 -1.47 3.76 11.83
C TYR A 369 -0.79 2.51 12.36
N ARG A 370 0.55 2.47 12.31
CA ARG A 370 1.35 1.38 12.89
C ARG A 370 1.43 1.44 14.41
N GLY A 371 0.97 2.52 15.06
CA GLY A 371 1.07 2.73 16.50
C GLY A 371 2.48 3.01 16.97
N LEU A 372 3.25 3.72 16.14
CA LEU A 372 4.61 4.20 16.42
C LEU A 372 4.57 5.67 16.85
N ASP A 373 5.54 6.09 17.65
CA ASP A 373 5.69 7.47 18.08
C ASP A 373 6.00 8.41 16.91
N GLN A 374 5.66 9.68 17.04
CA GLN A 374 5.94 10.68 16.00
C GLN A 374 7.44 10.91 15.77
N ASP A 375 8.26 10.73 16.78
CA ASP A 375 9.71 10.85 16.73
C ASP A 375 10.42 9.54 16.28
N TYR A 376 9.63 8.48 16.01
CA TYR A 376 10.17 7.18 15.59
C TYR A 376 11.15 7.30 14.41
N SER A 377 10.81 8.09 13.39
CA SER A 377 11.71 8.25 12.23
C SER A 377 13.06 8.85 12.59
N LYS A 378 13.07 9.81 13.53
CA LYS A 378 14.34 10.38 14.02
C LYS A 378 15.16 9.34 14.80
N LYS A 379 14.50 8.63 15.71
CA LYS A 379 15.11 7.53 16.48
C LYS A 379 15.61 6.41 15.57
N GLU A 380 14.85 6.08 14.52
CA GLU A 380 15.24 5.08 13.50
C GLU A 380 16.54 5.49 12.80
N LEU A 381 16.67 6.75 12.36
CA LEU A 381 17.89 7.25 11.72
C LEU A 381 19.08 7.22 12.68
N GLU A 382 18.90 7.60 13.94
CA GLU A 382 19.95 7.51 14.97
C GLU A 382 20.38 6.05 15.20
N LYS A 383 19.41 5.10 15.26
CA LYS A 383 19.70 3.67 15.36
C LYS A 383 20.46 3.17 14.11
N ILE A 384 20.06 3.58 12.90
CA ILE A 384 20.77 3.23 11.65
C ILE A 384 22.20 3.78 11.67
N GLN A 385 22.39 5.04 12.06
CA GLN A 385 23.72 5.66 12.14
C GLN A 385 24.66 4.88 13.06
N ASN A 386 24.17 4.40 14.20
CA ASN A 386 24.94 3.69 15.22
C ASN A 386 24.96 2.16 15.04
N LEU A 387 24.27 1.63 14.02
CA LEU A 387 24.17 0.18 13.78
C LEU A 387 25.56 -0.41 13.51
N LYS A 388 25.95 -1.44 14.26
CA LYS A 388 27.20 -2.18 14.07
C LYS A 388 26.99 -3.35 13.10
N LEU A 389 28.07 -3.71 12.42
CA LEU A 389 28.04 -4.83 11.46
C LEU A 389 27.62 -6.15 12.13
N GLU A 390 28.17 -6.42 13.32
CA GLU A 390 27.85 -7.63 14.08
C GLU A 390 26.35 -7.71 14.41
N ASP A 391 25.73 -6.59 14.87
CA ASP A 391 24.32 -6.53 15.23
C ASP A 391 23.40 -6.77 14.03
N LEU A 392 23.79 -6.20 12.86
CA LEU A 392 23.04 -6.44 11.61
C LEU A 392 23.18 -7.88 11.14
N ASN A 393 24.39 -8.43 11.18
CA ASN A 393 24.62 -9.81 10.74
C ASN A 393 23.95 -10.83 11.65
N ASN A 394 23.93 -10.60 12.96
CA ASN A 394 23.19 -11.44 13.89
C ASN A 394 21.67 -11.38 13.62
N TYR A 395 21.16 -10.19 13.34
CA TYR A 395 19.76 -10.00 12.94
C TYR A 395 19.42 -10.77 11.65
N ILE A 396 20.22 -10.62 10.59
CA ILE A 396 20.02 -11.31 9.32
C ILE A 396 20.04 -12.83 9.54
N LYS A 397 21.01 -13.37 10.29
CA LYS A 397 21.13 -14.81 10.59
C LYS A 397 19.97 -15.37 11.40
N SER A 398 19.26 -14.55 12.17
CA SER A 398 18.08 -14.97 12.93
C SER A 398 16.83 -15.12 12.05
N HIS A 399 16.78 -14.51 10.85
CA HIS A 399 15.65 -14.54 9.93
C HIS A 399 15.83 -15.58 8.81
N LYS A 400 15.98 -16.86 9.19
CA LYS A 400 16.20 -17.97 8.24
C LYS A 400 14.97 -18.27 7.38
N GLU A 401 13.79 -17.82 7.79
CA GLU A 401 12.55 -18.01 7.03
C GLU A 401 12.60 -17.38 5.63
N ILE A 402 13.42 -16.33 5.43
CA ILE A 402 13.61 -15.71 4.12
C ILE A 402 14.15 -16.70 3.06
N ASN A 403 14.90 -17.73 3.47
CA ASN A 403 15.43 -18.78 2.59
C ASN A 403 14.33 -19.70 2.02
N ASN A 404 13.12 -19.67 2.58
CA ASN A 404 11.99 -20.48 2.11
C ASN A 404 11.28 -19.79 0.94
N LEU A 405 12.04 -19.52 -0.14
CA LEU A 405 11.53 -18.83 -1.31
C LEU A 405 10.48 -19.65 -2.04
N THR A 406 9.35 -19.03 -2.30
CA THR A 406 8.34 -19.48 -3.26
C THR A 406 8.58 -18.71 -4.56
N PHE A 407 8.65 -19.43 -5.69
CA PHE A 407 8.79 -18.84 -7.00
C PHE A 407 7.52 -18.95 -7.84
N SER A 408 7.20 -17.88 -8.53
CA SER A 408 6.19 -17.82 -9.58
C SER A 408 6.88 -17.40 -10.87
N ILE A 409 6.81 -18.25 -11.88
CA ILE A 409 7.53 -18.05 -13.14
C ILE A 409 6.54 -18.12 -14.31
N VAL A 410 6.56 -17.11 -15.16
CA VAL A 410 5.85 -17.13 -16.46
C VAL A 410 6.91 -17.11 -17.54
N ARG A 411 6.93 -18.14 -18.37
CA ARG A 411 7.91 -18.28 -19.45
C ARG A 411 7.38 -19.16 -20.59
N ARG A 412 8.12 -19.20 -21.70
CA ARG A 412 7.94 -20.18 -22.77
C ARG A 412 8.30 -21.58 -22.33
#